data_012583d6ecbc4f30c68d204aaa9260ba
#
_entry.id   012583d6ecbc4f30c68d204aaa9260ba
#
_cell.length_a   1.000
_cell.length_b   1.000
_cell.length_c   1.000
_cell.angle_alpha   90.00
_cell.angle_beta   90.00
_cell.angle_gamma   90.00
#
_symmetry.space_group_name_H-M   'P 1'
#
loop_
_entity.id
_entity.type
_entity.pdbx_description
1 polymer ?
#
loop_
_entity_poly.entity_id
_entity_poly.type
_entity_poly.pdbx_seq_one_letter_code
_entity_poly.pdbx_strand_id
1 'polypeptide(L)'
;MMRKLTIIRTSAYGLAVMGLVHIVATFTPVISAKLAPLAEGMRGSVIYFSLMCGALLILGGLLTAMLASKLRDYPFLRKPYLLTIVVMVLDGGLAVCRMPHNPCAWIILALSLPLLAVRCK
;
A
#
# COMPACT_ATOMS: atom_id res chain seq x y z
N MET A 1 24.12 -0.66 -7.39
CA MET A 1 22.98 0.15 -7.87
C MET A 1 21.80 -0.72 -8.31
N MET A 2 22.00 -1.72 -9.15
CA MET A 2 20.96 -2.67 -9.60
C MET A 2 20.20 -3.35 -8.43
N ARG A 3 20.92 -3.84 -7.42
CA ARG A 3 20.32 -4.49 -6.23
C ARG A 3 19.30 -3.61 -5.48
N LYS A 4 19.58 -2.29 -5.35
CA LYS A 4 18.66 -1.35 -4.70
C LYS A 4 17.37 -1.16 -5.51
N LEU A 5 17.49 -1.00 -6.84
CA LEU A 5 16.33 -0.85 -7.71
C LEU A 5 15.46 -2.12 -7.69
N THR A 6 16.09 -3.30 -7.65
CA THR A 6 15.37 -4.57 -7.51
C THR A 6 14.57 -4.62 -6.22
N ILE A 7 15.19 -4.28 -5.06
CA ILE A 7 14.50 -4.26 -3.77
C ILE A 7 13.29 -3.32 -3.80
N ILE A 8 13.46 -2.11 -4.34
CA ILE A 8 12.38 -1.13 -4.45
C ILE A 8 11.23 -1.66 -5.32
N ARG A 9 11.54 -2.21 -6.49
CA ARG A 9 10.52 -2.77 -7.38
C ARG A 9 9.80 -3.95 -6.74
N THR A 10 10.54 -4.86 -6.11
CA THR A 10 9.93 -6.01 -5.40
C THR A 10 9.01 -5.54 -4.28
N SER A 11 9.44 -4.59 -3.47
CA SER A 11 8.59 -4.01 -2.41
C SER A 11 7.35 -3.31 -2.98
N ALA A 12 7.50 -2.55 -4.06
CA ALA A 12 6.40 -1.86 -4.71
C ALA A 12 5.37 -2.83 -5.31
N TYR A 13 5.81 -3.89 -5.98
CA TYR A 13 4.90 -4.95 -6.44
C TYR A 13 4.27 -5.72 -5.27
N GLY A 14 5.03 -5.95 -4.19
CA GLY A 14 4.49 -6.52 -2.96
C GLY A 14 3.33 -5.72 -2.38
N LEU A 15 3.44 -4.38 -2.38
CA LEU A 15 2.34 -3.49 -1.97
C LEU A 15 1.11 -3.62 -2.90
N ALA A 16 1.31 -3.71 -4.22
CA ALA A 16 0.22 -3.94 -5.16
C ALA A 16 -0.49 -5.28 -4.91
N VAL A 17 0.27 -6.34 -4.64
CA VAL A 17 -0.28 -7.65 -4.27
C VAL A 17 -1.04 -7.56 -2.94
N MET A 18 -0.51 -6.86 -1.93
CA MET A 18 -1.22 -6.64 -0.67
C MET A 18 -2.53 -5.87 -0.86
N GLY A 19 -2.57 -4.91 -1.77
CA GLY A 19 -3.81 -4.23 -2.15
C GLY A 19 -4.85 -5.18 -2.73
N LEU A 20 -4.44 -6.10 -3.60
CA LEU A 20 -5.32 -7.13 -4.15
C LEU A 20 -5.83 -8.08 -3.05
N VAL A 21 -4.93 -8.55 -2.18
CA VAL A 21 -5.28 -9.38 -1.02
C VAL A 21 -6.29 -8.66 -0.13
N HIS A 22 -6.11 -7.36 0.10
CA HIS A 22 -7.02 -6.55 0.91
C HIS A 22 -8.43 -6.49 0.31
N ILE A 23 -8.54 -6.27 -1.02
CA ILE A 23 -9.82 -6.28 -1.73
C ILE A 23 -10.50 -7.65 -1.60
N VAL A 24 -9.78 -8.74 -1.90
CA VAL A 24 -10.33 -10.09 -1.83
C VAL A 24 -10.76 -10.43 -0.40
N ALA A 25 -9.93 -10.09 0.61
CA ALA A 25 -10.23 -10.33 2.01
C ALA A 25 -11.54 -9.68 2.47
N THR A 26 -11.90 -8.51 1.91
CA THR A 26 -13.14 -7.78 2.22
C THR A 26 -14.39 -8.64 1.96
N PHE A 27 -14.34 -9.53 0.96
CA PHE A 27 -15.46 -10.39 0.59
C PHE A 27 -15.39 -11.80 1.21
N THR A 28 -14.43 -12.07 2.07
CA THR A 28 -14.34 -13.37 2.75
C THR A 28 -15.45 -13.54 3.80
N PRO A 29 -15.90 -14.79 4.06
CA PRO A 29 -16.90 -15.05 5.09
C PRO A 29 -16.51 -14.54 6.48
N VAL A 30 -15.21 -14.52 6.79
CA VAL A 30 -14.68 -14.03 8.07
C VAL A 30 -14.97 -12.53 8.25
N ILE A 31 -14.75 -11.74 7.22
CA ILE A 31 -15.02 -10.28 7.27
C ILE A 31 -16.52 -10.04 7.19
N SER A 32 -17.24 -10.73 6.32
CA SER A 32 -18.70 -10.63 6.21
C SER A 32 -19.39 -10.90 7.55
N ALA A 33 -18.96 -11.92 8.29
CA ALA A 33 -19.51 -12.23 9.61
C ALA A 33 -19.26 -11.09 10.63
N LYS A 34 -18.10 -10.44 10.57
CA LYS A 34 -17.78 -9.28 11.43
C LYS A 34 -18.60 -8.05 11.06
N LEU A 35 -18.96 -7.88 9.80
CA LEU A 35 -19.75 -6.75 9.31
C LEU A 35 -21.27 -6.96 9.49
N ALA A 36 -21.72 -8.21 9.64
CA ALA A 36 -23.14 -8.54 9.74
C ALA A 36 -23.91 -7.79 10.82
N PRO A 37 -23.35 -7.57 12.05
CA PRO A 37 -24.06 -6.83 13.11
C PRO A 37 -24.11 -5.31 12.87
N LEU A 38 -23.42 -4.77 11.87
CA LEU A 38 -23.43 -3.33 11.59
C LEU A 38 -24.71 -2.93 10.83
N ALA A 39 -25.19 -1.71 11.11
CA ALA A 39 -26.24 -1.09 10.31
C ALA A 39 -25.85 -1.04 8.83
N GLU A 40 -26.81 -1.18 7.92
CA GLU A 40 -26.56 -1.32 6.48
C GLU A 40 -25.70 -0.19 5.89
N GLY A 41 -25.98 1.06 6.24
CA GLY A 41 -25.17 2.21 5.81
C GLY A 41 -23.74 2.17 6.32
N MET A 42 -23.53 1.75 7.57
CA MET A 42 -22.19 1.63 8.15
C MET A 42 -21.42 0.48 7.50
N ARG A 43 -22.07 -0.66 7.27
CA ARG A 43 -21.48 -1.80 6.57
C ARG A 43 -21.04 -1.42 5.16
N GLY A 44 -21.89 -0.72 4.40
CA GLY A 44 -21.57 -0.21 3.07
C GLY A 44 -20.35 0.74 3.10
N SER A 45 -20.28 1.64 4.06
CA SER A 45 -19.15 2.55 4.23
C SER A 45 -17.84 1.80 4.52
N VAL A 46 -17.86 0.80 5.39
CA VAL A 46 -16.67 0.00 5.71
C VAL A 46 -16.18 -0.76 4.48
N ILE A 47 -17.08 -1.37 3.72
CA ILE A 47 -16.74 -2.07 2.47
C ILE A 47 -16.12 -1.08 1.47
N TYR A 48 -16.76 0.07 1.28
CA TYR A 48 -16.25 1.10 0.36
C TYR A 48 -14.83 1.55 0.73
N PHE A 49 -14.60 1.91 2.00
CA PHE A 49 -13.26 2.32 2.45
C PHE A 49 -12.23 1.20 2.32
N SER A 50 -12.62 -0.03 2.56
CA SER A 50 -11.74 -1.19 2.38
C SER A 50 -11.34 -1.37 0.92
N LEU A 51 -12.28 -1.27 -0.01
CA LEU A 51 -12.01 -1.34 -1.45
C LEU A 51 -11.11 -0.19 -1.91
N MET A 52 -11.39 1.03 -1.44
CA MET A 52 -10.56 2.20 -1.77
C MET A 52 -9.14 2.06 -1.25
N CYS A 53 -8.96 1.57 -0.02
CA CYS A 53 -7.64 1.31 0.52
C CYS A 53 -6.86 0.29 -0.33
N GLY A 54 -7.49 -0.82 -0.70
CA GLY A 54 -6.88 -1.81 -1.59
C GLY A 54 -6.52 -1.25 -2.96
N ALA A 55 -7.41 -0.46 -3.57
CA ALA A 55 -7.15 0.21 -4.85
C ALA A 55 -5.98 1.20 -4.77
N LEU A 56 -5.89 1.99 -3.70
CA LEU A 56 -4.79 2.93 -3.48
C LEU A 56 -3.46 2.21 -3.26
N LEU A 57 -3.44 1.06 -2.58
CA LEU A 57 -2.24 0.24 -2.43
C LEU A 57 -1.76 -0.32 -3.79
N ILE A 58 -2.68 -0.78 -4.63
CA ILE A 58 -2.37 -1.26 -5.98
C ILE A 58 -1.79 -0.10 -6.82
N LEU A 59 -2.50 1.02 -6.87
CA LEU A 59 -2.08 2.20 -7.63
C LEU A 59 -0.73 2.71 -7.14
N GLY A 60 -0.57 2.91 -5.84
CA GLY A 60 0.67 3.40 -5.23
C GLY A 60 1.85 2.46 -5.45
N GLY A 61 1.63 1.15 -5.34
CA GLY A 61 2.66 0.14 -5.61
C GLY A 61 3.10 0.16 -7.07
N LEU A 62 2.16 0.11 -8.02
CA LEU A 62 2.47 0.14 -9.46
C LEU A 62 3.12 1.46 -9.86
N LEU A 63 2.59 2.59 -9.40
CA LEU A 63 3.15 3.91 -9.69
C LEU A 63 4.58 4.03 -9.16
N THR A 64 4.83 3.57 -7.94
CA THR A 64 6.19 3.55 -7.36
C THR A 64 7.15 2.70 -8.19
N ALA A 65 6.73 1.51 -8.64
CA ALA A 65 7.55 0.63 -9.47
C ALA A 65 7.90 1.28 -10.82
N MET A 66 6.92 1.94 -11.44
CA MET A 66 7.11 2.65 -12.72
C MET A 66 8.04 3.86 -12.57
N LEU A 67 7.78 4.71 -11.56
CA LEU A 67 8.58 5.91 -11.32
C LEU A 67 10.02 5.55 -10.94
N ALA A 68 10.23 4.56 -10.07
CA ALA A 68 11.55 4.13 -9.63
C ALA A 68 12.47 3.74 -10.80
N SER A 69 11.91 3.13 -11.84
CA SER A 69 12.68 2.74 -13.04
C SER A 69 13.14 3.92 -13.89
N LYS A 70 12.48 5.07 -13.76
CA LYS A 70 12.71 6.26 -14.61
C LYS A 70 13.39 7.43 -13.88
N LEU A 71 13.59 7.34 -12.57
CA LEU A 71 14.16 8.42 -11.76
C LEU A 71 15.57 8.86 -12.20
N ARG A 72 16.34 7.94 -12.80
CA ARG A 72 17.68 8.23 -13.30
C ARG A 72 17.64 9.12 -14.53
N ASP A 73 16.74 8.79 -15.45
CA ASP A 73 16.65 9.47 -16.76
C ASP A 73 15.86 10.76 -16.67
N TYR A 74 14.94 10.85 -15.70
CA TYR A 74 14.02 11.96 -15.52
C TYR A 74 13.99 12.46 -14.07
N PRO A 75 14.93 13.34 -13.66
CA PRO A 75 15.05 13.82 -12.28
C PRO A 75 13.80 14.54 -11.75
N PHE A 76 12.97 15.12 -12.62
CA PHE A 76 11.73 15.79 -12.21
C PHE A 76 10.70 14.84 -11.61
N LEU A 77 10.80 13.54 -11.90
CA LEU A 77 9.92 12.50 -11.33
C LEU A 77 10.18 12.23 -9.85
N ARG A 78 11.24 12.80 -9.25
CA ARG A 78 11.56 12.61 -7.83
C ARG A 78 10.46 13.13 -6.91
N LYS A 79 9.85 14.27 -7.24
CA LYS A 79 8.78 14.86 -6.42
C LYS A 79 7.54 13.95 -6.36
N PRO A 80 6.93 13.51 -7.49
CA PRO A 80 5.80 12.60 -7.45
C PRO A 80 6.18 11.23 -6.83
N TYR A 81 7.39 10.73 -7.06
CA TYR A 81 7.87 9.51 -6.43
C TYR A 81 7.90 9.64 -4.89
N LEU A 82 8.51 10.71 -4.36
CA LEU A 82 8.57 10.94 -2.91
C LEU A 82 7.18 11.12 -2.31
N LEU A 83 6.29 11.85 -2.98
CA LEU A 83 4.91 12.03 -2.52
C LEU A 83 4.20 10.68 -2.41
N THR A 84 4.32 9.83 -3.42
CA THR A 84 3.70 8.49 -3.40
C THR A 84 4.24 7.65 -2.24
N ILE A 85 5.56 7.66 -2.00
CA ILE A 85 6.16 6.91 -0.88
C ILE A 85 5.70 7.43 0.47
N VAL A 86 5.66 8.75 0.66
CA VAL A 86 5.20 9.34 1.93
C VAL A 86 3.77 8.89 2.21
N VAL A 87 2.88 8.92 1.22
CA VAL A 87 1.51 8.43 1.37
C VAL A 87 1.48 6.94 1.74
N MET A 88 2.28 6.10 1.08
CA MET A 88 2.35 4.66 1.37
C MET A 88 2.86 4.36 2.79
N VAL A 89 3.88 5.09 3.25
CA VAL A 89 4.44 4.93 4.61
C VAL A 89 3.45 5.41 5.67
N LEU A 90 2.77 6.53 5.41
CA LEU A 90 1.71 7.03 6.31
C LEU A 90 0.54 6.05 6.39
N ASP A 91 0.09 5.50 5.26
CA ASP A 91 -0.98 4.49 5.22
C ASP A 91 -0.60 3.26 6.05
N GLY A 92 0.59 2.70 5.82
CA GLY A 92 1.11 1.56 6.60
C GLY A 92 1.25 1.88 8.09
N GLY A 93 1.76 3.06 8.43
CA GLY A 93 1.88 3.52 9.82
C GLY A 93 0.53 3.66 10.51
N LEU A 94 -0.44 4.31 9.86
CA LEU A 94 -1.81 4.44 10.38
C LEU A 94 -2.48 3.09 10.52
N ALA A 95 -2.28 2.17 9.56
CA ALA A 95 -2.83 0.83 9.63
C ALA A 95 -2.33 0.07 10.86
N VAL A 96 -1.03 0.13 11.15
CA VAL A 96 -0.43 -0.48 12.36
C VAL A 96 -0.95 0.17 13.63
N CYS A 97 -1.05 1.51 13.67
CA CYS A 97 -1.56 2.23 14.83
C CYS A 97 -3.02 1.86 15.16
N ARG A 98 -3.85 1.65 14.13
CA ARG A 98 -5.27 1.32 14.30
C ARG A 98 -5.54 -0.17 14.46
N MET A 99 -4.70 -0.99 13.88
CA MET A 99 -4.86 -2.46 13.83
C MET A 99 -3.55 -3.18 14.20
N PRO A 100 -3.02 -2.99 15.42
CA PRO A 100 -1.69 -3.52 15.81
C PRO A 100 -1.62 -5.05 15.81
N HIS A 101 -2.76 -5.73 15.91
CA HIS A 101 -2.86 -7.20 15.87
C HIS A 101 -3.09 -7.76 14.47
N ASN A 102 -3.20 -6.91 13.44
CA ASN A 102 -3.38 -7.34 12.07
C ASN A 102 -2.01 -7.53 11.38
N PRO A 103 -1.62 -8.76 11.02
CA PRO A 103 -0.33 -9.01 10.37
C PRO A 103 -0.21 -8.30 9.01
N CYS A 104 -1.32 -8.11 8.29
CA CYS A 104 -1.30 -7.41 7.01
C CYS A 104 -0.87 -5.94 7.16
N ALA A 105 -1.24 -5.26 8.25
CA ALA A 105 -0.81 -3.89 8.52
C ALA A 105 0.72 -3.79 8.66
N TRP A 106 1.32 -4.73 9.37
CA TRP A 106 2.77 -4.81 9.53
C TRP A 106 3.49 -5.13 8.22
N ILE A 107 2.93 -6.02 7.39
CA ILE A 107 3.48 -6.34 6.07
C ILE A 107 3.47 -5.09 5.18
N ILE A 108 2.38 -4.32 5.15
CA ILE A 108 2.28 -3.08 4.36
C ILE A 108 3.34 -2.08 4.83
N LEU A 109 3.49 -1.87 6.14
CA LEU A 109 4.52 -0.99 6.67
C LEU A 109 5.93 -1.47 6.31
N ALA A 110 6.22 -2.76 6.51
CA ALA A 110 7.51 -3.36 6.19
C ALA A 110 7.89 -3.25 4.71
N LEU A 111 6.91 -3.37 3.81
CA LEU A 111 7.10 -3.18 2.37
C LEU A 111 7.26 -1.71 1.98
N SER A 112 6.67 -0.79 2.73
CA SER A 112 6.76 0.65 2.45
C SER A 112 8.10 1.26 2.85
N LEU A 113 8.72 0.79 3.94
CA LEU A 113 9.99 1.32 4.45
C LEU A 113 11.17 1.25 3.46
N PRO A 114 11.41 0.13 2.73
CA PRO A 114 12.50 0.05 1.76
C PRO A 114 12.38 1.06 0.62
N LEU A 115 11.16 1.56 0.34
CA LEU A 115 10.94 2.55 -0.70
C LEU A 115 11.61 3.90 -0.37
N LEU A 116 11.80 4.21 0.93
CA LEU A 116 12.53 5.38 1.39
C LEU A 116 14.04 5.30 1.12
N ALA A 117 14.58 4.11 0.84
CA ALA A 117 16.01 3.89 0.63
C ALA A 117 16.54 4.46 -0.70
N VAL A 118 15.68 5.03 -1.55
CA VAL A 118 16.11 5.80 -2.72
C VAL A 118 16.73 7.10 -2.23
N ARG A 119 18.03 7.07 -1.99
CA ARG A 119 18.79 8.31 -1.81
C ARG A 119 18.75 9.08 -3.12
N CYS A 120 17.99 10.15 -3.12
CA CYS A 120 18.11 11.20 -4.10
C CYS A 120 19.46 11.91 -3.88
N LYS A 121 20.53 11.39 -4.53
CA LYS A 121 21.74 12.18 -4.76
C LYS A 121 21.54 13.02 -5.99
#